data_8f2d7bffa095832d00a553cb47873da2
#
_entry.id   8f2d7bffa095832d00a553cb47873da2
#
_cell.length_a   1.000
_cell.length_b   1.000
_cell.length_c   1.000
_cell.angle_alpha   90.00
_cell.angle_beta   90.00
_cell.angle_gamma   90.00
#
_symmetry.space_group_name_H-M   'P 1'
#
loop_
_entity.id
_entity.type
_entity.pdbx_description
1 polymer ?
#
loop_
_entity_poly.entity_id
_entity_poly.type
_entity_poly.pdbx_seq_one_letter_code
_entity_poly.pdbx_strand_id
1 'polypeptide(L)'
;MTKICAFFTAIVTWLTIVFCPAEAVEPVFGETKAHIQTEFNEGEFVMGKYDLVVSPSGDDNNDGSLSSPLKTIGRAKELMKANGENAAATVWFREGTYVIDDVIEFNASDRKNVTYRSYPGEKVEFSGAREISGFTETTVNGVKAYVTDVEINGNEDYFRSLFKDGKSLSRSIYPKEGMLKIADPAQGEAIAGSHAPDFFTHSLAFYAHKSDIPDFANPKDVEVKVMHFWCDEHLPVYSVDKTTGRIETTIASAMRLRVDDNYIFENVKEALSLPGEWYLDRSEEKLYYVPEEGDTPENTVLYAGVNEKILNVINGEGINFQGIDFINTGWDYVDGKHTGIPFPETHPLYKNIKYGTAHPQAAFEVPAAINVEASKEINFTDCRFENISYTALKFDKAATDCDVTSCMFNNIGANAIFIHGDFVVPASTQRINIRDCHISFYGRIFNNAIGILLTHAYDCELMNNEIHDGWYTGVSVGWNWGYSDNSTNKIKICDNLIYNIGNGWLSDMGGIYTLGIQPETVIAGNIIYNVGCDESAYGYGG
;
A
#
# COMPACT_ATOMS: atom_id res chain seq x y z
N MET A 1 23.25 -39.86 -43.86
CA MET A 1 22.79 -38.60 -43.31
C MET A 1 21.27 -38.41 -43.30
N THR A 2 20.46 -39.28 -43.82
CA THR A 2 19.00 -39.12 -43.99
C THR A 2 18.14 -39.77 -42.88
N LYS A 3 18.73 -40.46 -41.89
CA LYS A 3 17.98 -41.12 -40.81
C LYS A 3 18.05 -40.36 -39.44
N ILE A 4 18.89 -39.34 -39.33
CA ILE A 4 19.00 -38.54 -38.10
C ILE A 4 18.03 -37.36 -38.10
N CYS A 5 17.68 -36.79 -39.25
CA CYS A 5 16.69 -35.72 -39.33
C CYS A 5 15.24 -36.18 -39.03
N ALA A 6 14.88 -37.42 -39.26
CA ALA A 6 13.53 -37.91 -39.00
C ALA A 6 13.25 -38.13 -37.50
N PHE A 7 14.32 -38.33 -36.71
CA PHE A 7 14.18 -38.59 -35.27
C PHE A 7 14.00 -37.24 -34.49
N PHE A 8 14.62 -36.16 -34.96
CA PHE A 8 14.44 -34.86 -34.33
C PHE A 8 13.08 -34.22 -34.65
N THR A 9 12.53 -34.46 -35.83
CA THR A 9 11.19 -33.93 -36.19
C THR A 9 10.07 -34.65 -35.43
N ALA A 10 10.25 -35.94 -35.07
CA ALA A 10 9.26 -36.66 -34.27
C ALA A 10 9.26 -36.25 -32.80
N ILE A 11 10.41 -35.84 -32.23
CA ILE A 11 10.51 -35.39 -30.85
C ILE A 11 9.92 -33.95 -30.69
N VAL A 12 10.14 -33.08 -31.68
CA VAL A 12 9.57 -31.70 -31.64
C VAL A 12 8.05 -31.76 -31.86
N THR A 13 7.51 -32.68 -32.66
CA THR A 13 6.06 -32.81 -32.86
C THR A 13 5.36 -33.41 -31.63
N TRP A 14 6.06 -34.19 -30.82
CA TRP A 14 5.50 -34.78 -29.59
C TRP A 14 5.54 -33.78 -28.40
N LEU A 15 6.48 -32.85 -28.36
CA LEU A 15 6.55 -31.79 -27.35
C LEU A 15 5.52 -30.67 -27.59
N THR A 16 5.05 -30.48 -28.82
CA THR A 16 4.03 -29.47 -29.15
C THR A 16 2.59 -29.91 -28.87
N ILE A 17 2.35 -31.22 -28.57
CA ILE A 17 1.01 -31.74 -28.26
C ILE A 17 0.71 -31.76 -26.74
N VAL A 18 1.70 -31.46 -25.89
CA VAL A 18 1.51 -31.45 -24.43
C VAL A 18 1.16 -30.06 -23.87
N PHE A 19 1.20 -29.01 -24.66
CA PHE A 19 0.67 -27.70 -24.30
C PHE A 19 -0.68 -27.45 -24.99
N CYS A 20 -1.72 -28.26 -24.66
CA CYS A 20 -3.07 -27.71 -24.67
C CYS A 20 -3.13 -26.66 -23.57
N PRO A 21 -3.65 -25.44 -23.86
CA PRO A 21 -4.07 -24.57 -22.77
C PRO A 21 -5.10 -25.38 -21.97
N ALA A 22 -4.74 -25.76 -20.76
CA ALA A 22 -5.74 -26.18 -19.80
C ALA A 22 -6.70 -25.00 -19.72
N GLU A 23 -7.98 -25.22 -20.01
CA GLU A 23 -9.02 -24.31 -19.54
C GLU A 23 -8.68 -24.04 -18.07
N ALA A 24 -8.55 -22.77 -17.74
CA ALA A 24 -8.25 -22.36 -16.38
C ALA A 24 -9.35 -22.99 -15.50
N VAL A 25 -9.00 -24.10 -14.86
CA VAL A 25 -9.79 -24.60 -13.74
C VAL A 25 -9.53 -23.51 -12.69
N GLU A 26 -10.50 -22.64 -12.50
CA GLU A 26 -10.49 -21.80 -11.31
C GLU A 26 -10.32 -22.74 -10.13
N PRO A 27 -9.23 -22.65 -9.37
CA PRO A 27 -9.10 -23.44 -8.18
C PRO A 27 -10.24 -23.03 -7.27
N VAL A 28 -11.17 -23.92 -6.99
CA VAL A 28 -12.15 -23.74 -5.93
C VAL A 28 -11.35 -23.88 -4.63
N PHE A 29 -10.66 -22.79 -4.26
CA PHE A 29 -10.19 -22.65 -2.90
C PHE A 29 -11.42 -22.38 -2.05
N GLY A 30 -11.62 -23.23 -1.08
CA GLY A 30 -12.68 -23.07 -0.10
C GLY A 30 -12.65 -21.63 0.43
N GLU A 31 -13.81 -21.14 0.71
CA GLU A 31 -14.07 -19.82 1.31
C GLU A 31 -12.90 -19.44 2.22
N THR A 32 -12.31 -18.27 1.95
CA THR A 32 -11.31 -17.62 2.82
C THR A 32 -11.61 -18.01 4.24
N LYS A 33 -10.67 -18.62 4.94
CA LYS A 33 -10.90 -19.00 6.35
C LYS A 33 -11.36 -17.73 7.04
N ALA A 34 -12.68 -17.56 7.11
CA ALA A 34 -13.27 -16.58 8.00
C ALA A 34 -12.56 -16.78 9.34
N HIS A 35 -12.16 -15.71 9.99
CA HIS A 35 -11.63 -15.77 11.35
C HIS A 35 -12.30 -16.94 12.07
N ILE A 36 -11.56 -17.97 12.39
CA ILE A 36 -12.09 -19.04 13.21
C ILE A 36 -12.26 -18.38 14.58
N GLN A 37 -13.41 -17.71 14.75
CA GLN A 37 -13.86 -17.35 16.09
C GLN A 37 -14.02 -18.68 16.82
N THR A 38 -13.04 -19.01 17.66
CA THR A 38 -13.23 -20.05 18.66
C THR A 38 -14.49 -19.67 19.41
N GLU A 39 -15.50 -20.55 19.42
CA GLU A 39 -16.75 -20.31 20.14
C GLU A 39 -16.40 -19.83 21.56
N PHE A 40 -16.69 -18.57 21.81
CA PHE A 40 -16.38 -17.94 23.10
C PHE A 40 -17.55 -18.21 24.04
N ASN A 41 -17.23 -18.79 25.19
CA ASN A 41 -18.20 -19.00 26.25
C ASN A 41 -18.08 -17.85 27.25
N GLU A 42 -18.98 -16.87 27.19
CA GLU A 42 -18.98 -15.69 28.09
C GLU A 42 -18.87 -16.06 29.60
N GLY A 43 -19.32 -17.26 29.97
CA GLY A 43 -19.24 -17.74 31.35
C GLY A 43 -17.83 -18.08 31.86
N GLU A 44 -16.82 -18.16 30.97
CA GLU A 44 -15.44 -18.50 31.28
C GLU A 44 -14.48 -17.30 31.21
N PHE A 45 -14.97 -16.11 30.78
CA PHE A 45 -14.13 -14.92 30.66
C PHE A 45 -13.82 -14.31 32.04
N VAL A 46 -12.56 -14.30 32.40
CA VAL A 46 -12.06 -13.69 33.64
C VAL A 46 -11.01 -12.65 33.30
N MET A 47 -11.27 -11.40 33.62
CA MET A 47 -10.29 -10.32 33.48
C MET A 47 -9.10 -10.55 34.43
N GLY A 48 -7.89 -10.37 33.92
CA GLY A 48 -6.68 -10.31 34.73
C GLY A 48 -6.68 -9.08 35.64
N LYS A 49 -5.90 -9.15 36.72
CA LYS A 49 -5.81 -8.07 37.73
C LYS A 49 -5.43 -6.70 37.14
N TYR A 50 -4.71 -6.68 36.04
CA TYR A 50 -4.19 -5.46 35.39
C TYR A 50 -4.87 -5.16 34.08
N ASP A 51 -5.88 -5.93 33.68
CA ASP A 51 -6.58 -5.75 32.46
C ASP A 51 -7.45 -4.48 32.47
N LEU A 52 -7.56 -3.84 31.32
CA LEU A 52 -8.42 -2.68 31.11
C LEU A 52 -9.36 -2.93 29.93
N VAL A 53 -10.49 -2.27 29.94
CA VAL A 53 -11.48 -2.28 28.84
C VAL A 53 -11.59 -0.89 28.25
N VAL A 54 -11.59 -0.83 26.92
CA VAL A 54 -11.80 0.38 26.11
C VAL A 54 -13.05 0.17 25.25
N SER A 55 -13.90 1.17 25.14
CA SER A 55 -15.13 1.15 24.32
C SER A 55 -15.34 2.50 23.63
N PRO A 56 -15.84 2.55 22.39
CA PRO A 56 -16.20 3.82 21.75
C PRO A 56 -17.23 4.62 22.56
N SER A 57 -18.08 3.93 23.33
CA SER A 57 -19.07 4.53 24.24
C SER A 57 -18.55 4.76 25.67
N GLY A 58 -17.26 4.51 25.93
CA GLY A 58 -16.63 4.69 27.23
C GLY A 58 -16.37 6.14 27.60
N ASP A 59 -15.74 6.35 28.77
CA ASP A 59 -15.32 7.66 29.26
C ASP A 59 -13.92 7.54 29.91
N ASP A 60 -12.99 8.41 29.55
CA ASP A 60 -11.60 8.40 30.06
C ASP A 60 -11.48 8.77 31.56
N ASN A 61 -12.57 9.21 32.19
CA ASN A 61 -12.67 9.36 33.64
C ASN A 61 -12.98 8.04 34.36
N ASN A 62 -13.36 6.99 33.64
CA ASN A 62 -13.64 5.68 34.19
C ASN A 62 -12.36 4.96 34.63
N ASP A 63 -12.55 3.85 35.41
CA ASP A 63 -11.45 3.03 35.91
C ASP A 63 -10.94 1.95 34.95
N GLY A 64 -11.60 1.78 33.81
CA GLY A 64 -11.25 0.77 32.78
C GLY A 64 -11.74 -0.63 33.11
N SER A 65 -12.65 -0.81 34.07
CA SER A 65 -13.31 -2.08 34.30
C SER A 65 -14.33 -2.41 33.20
N LEU A 66 -14.79 -3.68 33.15
CA LEU A 66 -15.77 -4.09 32.14
C LEU A 66 -17.09 -3.29 32.23
N SER A 67 -17.49 -2.90 33.44
CA SER A 67 -18.70 -2.10 33.68
C SER A 67 -18.50 -0.58 33.51
N SER A 68 -17.25 -0.13 33.47
CA SER A 68 -16.86 1.29 33.36
C SER A 68 -15.66 1.42 32.44
N PRO A 69 -15.84 1.15 31.11
CA PRO A 69 -14.75 1.15 30.16
C PRO A 69 -14.19 2.55 29.89
N LEU A 70 -12.94 2.63 29.52
CA LEU A 70 -12.28 3.83 29.03
C LEU A 70 -12.80 4.12 27.61
N LYS A 71 -12.58 5.35 27.14
CA LYS A 71 -12.93 5.74 25.77
C LYS A 71 -11.77 5.56 24.80
N THR A 72 -10.54 5.87 25.22
CA THR A 72 -9.39 5.96 24.31
C THR A 72 -8.26 4.99 24.67
N ILE A 73 -7.53 4.55 23.64
CA ILE A 73 -6.29 3.79 23.78
C ILE A 73 -5.23 4.60 24.53
N GLY A 74 -5.17 5.93 24.28
CA GLY A 74 -4.24 6.82 24.97
C GLY A 74 -4.41 6.75 26.49
N ARG A 75 -5.65 6.80 26.97
CA ARG A 75 -5.95 6.69 28.41
C ARG A 75 -5.61 5.32 28.97
N ALA A 76 -5.91 4.25 28.22
CA ALA A 76 -5.52 2.90 28.63
C ALA A 76 -3.99 2.77 28.78
N LYS A 77 -3.21 3.30 27.85
CA LYS A 77 -1.73 3.34 27.92
C LYS A 77 -1.24 4.08 29.16
N GLU A 78 -1.80 5.26 29.46
CA GLU A 78 -1.44 6.02 30.66
C GLU A 78 -1.66 5.20 31.95
N LEU A 79 -2.82 4.55 32.08
CA LEU A 79 -3.13 3.72 33.24
C LEU A 79 -2.23 2.48 33.30
N MET A 80 -1.95 1.83 32.16
CA MET A 80 -1.01 0.72 32.10
C MET A 80 0.39 1.13 32.55
N LYS A 81 0.87 2.29 32.14
CA LYS A 81 2.16 2.84 32.56
C LYS A 81 2.21 3.17 34.06
N ALA A 82 1.14 3.73 34.59
CA ALA A 82 1.05 4.10 36.02
C ALA A 82 1.09 2.89 36.98
N ASN A 83 0.66 1.72 36.53
CA ASN A 83 0.65 0.49 37.35
C ASN A 83 2.05 -0.09 37.64
N GLY A 84 3.10 0.31 36.95
CA GLY A 84 4.52 0.06 37.29
C GLY A 84 5.00 -1.39 37.30
N GLU A 85 4.14 -2.39 37.12
CA GLU A 85 4.48 -3.81 37.15
C GLU A 85 4.65 -4.38 35.72
N ASN A 86 5.61 -5.29 35.54
CA ASN A 86 5.84 -5.97 34.25
C ASN A 86 5.07 -7.31 34.12
N ALA A 87 4.08 -7.55 34.94
CA ALA A 87 3.19 -8.70 34.80
C ALA A 87 2.36 -8.57 33.51
N ALA A 88 2.03 -9.68 32.89
CA ALA A 88 1.18 -9.66 31.69
C ALA A 88 -0.15 -8.94 31.95
N ALA A 89 -0.59 -8.14 30.99
CA ALA A 89 -1.85 -7.41 31.06
C ALA A 89 -2.48 -7.32 29.67
N THR A 90 -3.80 -7.18 29.64
CA THR A 90 -4.55 -7.04 28.39
C THR A 90 -5.38 -5.76 28.39
N VAL A 91 -5.35 -5.05 27.29
CA VAL A 91 -6.30 -3.99 26.97
C VAL A 91 -7.32 -4.55 26.00
N TRP A 92 -8.55 -4.72 26.47
CA TRP A 92 -9.66 -5.29 25.73
C TRP A 92 -10.46 -4.18 25.05
N PHE A 93 -10.57 -4.23 23.75
CA PHE A 93 -11.40 -3.30 22.98
C PHE A 93 -12.77 -3.89 22.72
N ARG A 94 -13.81 -3.13 23.01
CA ARG A 94 -15.20 -3.47 22.70
C ARG A 94 -15.50 -3.13 21.24
N GLU A 95 -16.51 -3.78 20.68
CA GLU A 95 -16.97 -3.61 19.30
C GLU A 95 -17.12 -2.14 18.91
N GLY A 96 -16.64 -1.81 17.70
CA GLY A 96 -16.84 -0.53 17.04
C GLY A 96 -15.59 0.01 16.37
N THR A 97 -15.77 1.16 15.72
CA THR A 97 -14.72 1.87 15.00
C THR A 97 -14.11 2.95 15.89
N TYR A 98 -12.83 2.85 16.10
CA TYR A 98 -11.99 3.84 16.79
C TYR A 98 -11.32 4.72 15.74
N VAL A 99 -11.83 5.94 15.54
CA VAL A 99 -11.21 6.91 14.64
C VAL A 99 -9.91 7.38 15.27
N ILE A 100 -8.82 7.23 14.53
CA ILE A 100 -7.48 7.61 14.97
C ILE A 100 -7.19 9.01 14.43
N ASP A 101 -7.44 10.03 15.23
CA ASP A 101 -7.16 11.42 14.86
C ASP A 101 -5.66 11.73 14.93
N ASP A 102 -4.96 11.21 15.94
CA ASP A 102 -3.52 11.33 16.12
C ASP A 102 -2.88 9.93 16.15
N VAL A 103 -1.71 9.81 15.54
CA VAL A 103 -0.95 8.55 15.51
C VAL A 103 -0.74 7.99 16.92
N ILE A 104 -1.07 6.72 17.11
CA ILE A 104 -0.84 6.03 18.39
C ILE A 104 0.65 5.76 18.53
N GLU A 105 1.31 6.45 19.45
CA GLU A 105 2.75 6.33 19.70
C GLU A 105 3.04 5.39 20.85
N PHE A 106 3.90 4.39 20.63
CA PHE A 106 4.49 3.55 21.68
C PHE A 106 6.00 3.74 21.73
N ASN A 107 6.58 3.73 22.91
CA ASN A 107 8.03 3.92 23.11
C ASN A 107 8.57 3.17 24.34
N ALA A 108 9.86 3.33 24.62
CA ALA A 108 10.55 2.67 25.73
C ALA A 108 9.95 2.92 27.13
N SER A 109 9.12 3.96 27.28
CA SER A 109 8.46 4.27 28.55
C SER A 109 7.11 3.57 28.73
N ASP A 110 6.58 2.98 27.68
CA ASP A 110 5.34 2.22 27.75
C ASP A 110 5.56 0.86 28.46
N ARG A 111 4.50 0.35 29.06
CA ARG A 111 4.56 -0.92 29.77
C ARG A 111 4.82 -2.07 28.81
N LYS A 112 5.72 -2.97 29.20
CA LYS A 112 6.01 -4.23 28.51
C LYS A 112 4.99 -5.31 28.85
N ASN A 113 4.95 -6.37 28.04
CA ASN A 113 4.07 -7.52 28.22
C ASN A 113 2.57 -7.13 28.21
N VAL A 114 2.19 -6.25 27.30
CA VAL A 114 0.80 -5.84 27.13
C VAL A 114 0.27 -6.34 25.80
N THR A 115 -0.92 -6.96 25.85
CA THR A 115 -1.68 -7.34 24.67
C THR A 115 -2.85 -6.38 24.47
N TYR A 116 -2.89 -5.70 23.35
CA TYR A 116 -4.00 -4.88 22.88
C TYR A 116 -4.84 -5.75 21.95
N ARG A 117 -6.10 -6.03 22.30
CA ARG A 117 -6.88 -6.99 21.53
C ARG A 117 -8.38 -6.74 21.56
N SER A 118 -9.08 -7.25 20.54
CA SER A 118 -10.53 -7.27 20.52
C SER A 118 -11.11 -8.14 21.64
N TYR A 119 -12.25 -7.71 22.18
CA TYR A 119 -13.05 -8.56 23.06
C TYR A 119 -13.55 -9.75 22.24
N PRO A 120 -13.57 -10.97 22.82
CA PRO A 120 -13.92 -12.16 22.06
C PRO A 120 -15.27 -12.06 21.36
N GLY A 121 -15.28 -12.37 20.06
CA GLY A 121 -16.48 -12.30 19.22
C GLY A 121 -16.88 -10.90 18.76
N GLU A 122 -16.14 -9.86 19.14
CA GLU A 122 -16.42 -8.48 18.77
C GLU A 122 -15.46 -7.96 17.68
N LYS A 123 -15.99 -7.23 16.71
CA LYS A 123 -15.20 -6.58 15.65
C LYS A 123 -14.70 -5.22 16.13
N VAL A 124 -13.39 -5.03 16.05
CA VAL A 124 -12.71 -3.81 16.50
C VAL A 124 -11.91 -3.23 15.34
N GLU A 125 -12.21 -2.01 14.97
CA GLU A 125 -11.59 -1.31 13.84
C GLU A 125 -10.84 -0.04 14.31
N PHE A 126 -9.56 0.08 13.95
CA PHE A 126 -8.78 1.31 14.07
C PHE A 126 -8.72 1.97 12.70
N SER A 127 -9.41 3.09 12.53
CA SER A 127 -9.61 3.74 11.23
C SER A 127 -8.88 5.07 11.13
N GLY A 128 -8.12 5.26 10.03
CA GLY A 128 -7.52 6.53 9.65
C GLY A 128 -8.43 7.44 8.83
N ALA A 129 -9.73 7.09 8.69
CA ALA A 129 -10.67 7.84 7.87
C ALA A 129 -11.71 8.59 8.70
N ARG A 130 -12.23 9.68 8.12
CA ARG A 130 -13.36 10.45 8.66
C ARG A 130 -14.58 10.28 7.81
N GLU A 131 -15.74 10.28 8.44
CA GLU A 131 -17.04 10.17 7.80
C GLU A 131 -17.37 11.42 6.99
N ILE A 132 -17.94 11.20 5.80
CA ILE A 132 -18.54 12.22 4.93
C ILE A 132 -19.98 11.79 4.65
N SER A 133 -20.93 12.67 4.92
CA SER A 133 -22.37 12.47 4.72
C SER A 133 -23.03 13.78 4.27
N GLY A 134 -24.37 13.84 4.23
CA GLY A 134 -25.10 15.04 3.88
C GLY A 134 -25.11 15.34 2.38
N PHE A 135 -25.14 14.30 1.56
CA PHE A 135 -25.18 14.43 0.11
C PHE A 135 -26.50 14.99 -0.41
N THR A 136 -26.43 15.67 -1.55
CA THR A 136 -27.58 16.12 -2.35
C THR A 136 -27.44 15.60 -3.78
N GLU A 137 -28.59 15.37 -4.43
CA GLU A 137 -28.60 14.90 -5.83
C GLU A 137 -28.19 16.01 -6.79
N THR A 138 -27.37 15.67 -7.77
CA THR A 138 -26.96 16.52 -8.88
C THR A 138 -26.77 15.72 -10.16
N THR A 139 -26.37 16.37 -11.24
CA THR A 139 -26.02 15.74 -12.52
C THR A 139 -24.68 16.24 -12.98
N VAL A 140 -23.76 15.31 -13.30
CA VAL A 140 -22.43 15.60 -13.86
C VAL A 140 -22.26 14.77 -15.13
N ASN A 141 -21.81 15.37 -16.23
CA ASN A 141 -21.61 14.70 -17.53
C ASN A 141 -22.86 13.91 -18.03
N GLY A 142 -24.07 14.32 -17.62
CA GLY A 142 -25.30 13.63 -17.98
C GLY A 142 -25.62 12.40 -17.14
N VAL A 143 -24.81 12.05 -16.15
CA VAL A 143 -25.10 10.98 -15.19
C VAL A 143 -25.54 11.54 -13.85
N LYS A 144 -26.40 10.79 -13.15
CA LYS A 144 -26.79 11.09 -11.78
C LYS A 144 -25.57 11.02 -10.87
N ALA A 145 -25.37 12.03 -10.04
CA ALA A 145 -24.32 12.07 -9.05
C ALA A 145 -24.84 12.64 -7.73
N TYR A 146 -24.13 12.41 -6.66
CA TYR A 146 -24.32 13.03 -5.36
C TYR A 146 -23.19 14.01 -5.07
N VAL A 147 -23.49 15.12 -4.42
CA VAL A 147 -22.52 16.16 -4.08
C VAL A 147 -22.69 16.59 -2.63
N THR A 148 -21.57 16.82 -1.95
CA THR A 148 -21.53 17.40 -0.61
C THR A 148 -20.34 18.34 -0.49
N ASP A 149 -20.44 19.32 0.43
CA ASP A 149 -19.31 20.16 0.77
C ASP A 149 -18.32 19.39 1.65
N VAL A 150 -17.03 19.60 1.45
CA VAL A 150 -15.96 18.99 2.23
C VAL A 150 -14.98 20.05 2.71
N GLU A 151 -14.49 19.92 3.94
CA GLU A 151 -13.45 20.79 4.44
C GLU A 151 -12.10 20.38 3.84
N ILE A 152 -11.48 21.29 3.10
CA ILE A 152 -10.13 21.16 2.57
C ILE A 152 -9.29 22.25 3.21
N ASN A 153 -8.37 21.88 4.10
CA ASN A 153 -7.49 22.83 4.80
C ASN A 153 -6.40 23.34 3.86
N GLY A 154 -6.80 24.24 2.93
CA GLY A 154 -5.91 24.78 1.92
C GLY A 154 -5.71 23.84 0.71
N ASN A 155 -4.94 24.28 -0.29
CA ASN A 155 -4.72 23.53 -1.53
C ASN A 155 -3.80 22.31 -1.38
N GLU A 156 -3.26 22.06 -0.21
CA GLU A 156 -2.26 21.01 0.00
C GLU A 156 -2.77 19.83 0.86
N ASP A 157 -3.84 20.02 1.64
CA ASP A 157 -4.37 19.04 2.61
C ASP A 157 -5.70 18.45 2.17
N TYR A 158 -5.73 17.75 1.06
CA TYR A 158 -6.94 17.07 0.59
C TYR A 158 -6.75 15.55 0.57
N PHE A 159 -7.84 14.83 0.86
CA PHE A 159 -7.81 13.37 0.80
C PHE A 159 -7.74 12.85 -0.65
N ARG A 160 -7.05 11.72 -0.83
CA ARG A 160 -6.89 11.03 -2.12
C ARG A 160 -7.45 9.63 -2.11
N SER A 161 -7.95 9.17 -0.97
CA SER A 161 -8.60 7.86 -0.79
C SER A 161 -9.98 8.05 -0.22
N LEU A 162 -10.94 7.31 -0.77
CA LEU A 162 -12.32 7.33 -0.34
C LEU A 162 -12.84 5.89 -0.25
N PHE A 163 -13.62 5.62 0.80
CA PHE A 163 -14.08 4.28 1.11
C PHE A 163 -15.59 4.26 1.35
N LYS A 164 -16.22 3.13 1.03
CA LYS A 164 -17.63 2.85 1.31
C LYS A 164 -17.80 1.36 1.57
N ASP A 165 -18.53 1.00 2.61
CA ASP A 165 -18.87 -0.39 2.94
C ASP A 165 -17.66 -1.35 2.91
N GLY A 166 -16.50 -0.90 3.46
CA GLY A 166 -15.26 -1.65 3.49
C GLY A 166 -14.51 -1.74 2.16
N LYS A 167 -14.90 -0.99 1.13
CA LYS A 167 -14.25 -1.00 -0.18
C LYS A 167 -13.64 0.36 -0.51
N SER A 168 -12.49 0.36 -1.16
CA SER A 168 -11.95 1.57 -1.80
C SER A 168 -12.81 1.94 -3.00
N LEU A 169 -13.14 3.22 -3.11
CA LEU A 169 -13.81 3.80 -4.26
C LEU A 169 -12.77 4.35 -5.25
N SER A 170 -13.06 4.22 -6.54
CA SER A 170 -12.17 4.68 -7.59
C SER A 170 -12.31 6.18 -7.83
N ARG A 171 -11.19 6.89 -7.89
CA ARG A 171 -11.16 8.24 -8.46
C ARG A 171 -11.61 8.18 -9.93
N SER A 172 -12.25 9.22 -10.42
CA SER A 172 -12.57 9.32 -11.85
C SER A 172 -11.28 9.34 -12.67
N ILE A 173 -11.15 8.44 -13.66
CA ILE A 173 -9.96 8.30 -14.50
C ILE A 173 -10.27 8.55 -15.98
N TYR A 174 -9.27 9.01 -16.72
CA TYR A 174 -9.33 9.14 -18.17
C TYR A 174 -8.02 8.64 -18.80
N PRO A 175 -8.06 7.78 -19.84
CA PRO A 175 -9.27 7.23 -20.47
C PRO A 175 -9.95 6.18 -19.58
N LYS A 176 -11.20 5.81 -19.93
CA LYS A 176 -11.93 4.74 -19.20
C LYS A 176 -11.38 3.35 -19.50
N GLU A 177 -10.78 3.17 -20.64
CA GLU A 177 -10.18 1.91 -21.06
C GLU A 177 -8.81 2.18 -21.68
N GLY A 178 -7.84 1.32 -21.42
CA GLY A 178 -6.47 1.44 -21.91
C GLY A 178 -5.68 2.58 -21.27
N MET A 179 -4.64 3.02 -21.96
CA MET A 179 -3.74 4.09 -21.51
C MET A 179 -3.40 5.03 -22.66
N LEU A 180 -3.08 6.25 -22.35
CA LEU A 180 -2.53 7.25 -23.25
C LEU A 180 -1.02 7.07 -23.40
N LYS A 181 -0.45 7.71 -24.43
CA LYS A 181 0.98 7.66 -24.73
C LYS A 181 1.59 9.05 -24.71
N ILE A 182 2.78 9.19 -24.11
CA ILE A 182 3.55 10.43 -24.17
C ILE A 182 4.02 10.64 -25.63
N ALA A 183 3.64 11.78 -26.21
CA ALA A 183 4.04 12.14 -27.59
C ALA A 183 5.48 12.66 -27.65
N ASP A 184 5.88 13.51 -26.66
CA ASP A 184 7.24 14.05 -26.53
C ASP A 184 7.55 14.28 -25.03
N PRO A 185 8.61 13.70 -24.49
CA PRO A 185 8.99 13.84 -23.08
C PRO A 185 9.62 15.18 -22.71
N ALA A 186 9.62 16.17 -23.59
CA ALA A 186 10.22 17.50 -23.38
C ALA A 186 11.70 17.43 -22.91
N GLN A 187 12.48 16.50 -23.43
CA GLN A 187 13.85 16.22 -22.96
C GLN A 187 14.80 17.41 -23.01
N GLY A 188 14.56 18.39 -23.89
CA GLY A 188 15.36 19.62 -23.93
C GLY A 188 15.26 20.51 -22.69
N GLU A 189 14.26 20.27 -21.84
CA GLU A 189 13.99 21.00 -20.61
C GLU A 189 14.28 20.14 -19.35
N ALA A 190 14.58 18.85 -19.54
CA ALA A 190 14.80 17.90 -18.46
C ALA A 190 16.21 18.05 -17.86
N ILE A 191 16.34 17.75 -16.56
CA ILE A 191 17.60 17.78 -15.82
C ILE A 191 18.08 16.35 -15.57
N ALA A 192 19.25 16.00 -16.12
CA ALA A 192 19.84 14.70 -15.92
C ALA A 192 20.24 14.48 -14.45
N GLY A 193 19.91 13.31 -13.92
CA GLY A 193 20.33 12.88 -12.59
C GLY A 193 21.85 12.69 -12.50
N SER A 194 22.38 12.79 -11.30
CA SER A 194 23.82 12.60 -11.03
C SER A 194 24.24 11.13 -11.16
N HIS A 195 23.30 10.20 -11.05
CA HIS A 195 23.50 8.77 -11.14
C HIS A 195 22.58 8.17 -12.21
N ALA A 196 23.13 7.31 -13.07
CA ALA A 196 22.39 6.62 -14.14
C ALA A 196 21.37 7.50 -14.90
N PRO A 197 21.83 8.56 -15.61
CA PRO A 197 20.94 9.55 -16.24
C PRO A 197 20.04 8.96 -17.33
N ASP A 198 20.34 7.77 -17.83
CA ASP A 198 19.46 7.06 -18.76
C ASP A 198 18.15 6.62 -18.13
N PHE A 199 18.12 6.48 -16.81
CA PHE A 199 16.93 6.14 -16.02
C PHE A 199 16.43 7.32 -15.21
N PHE A 200 17.31 8.11 -14.61
CA PHE A 200 16.99 9.20 -13.70
C PHE A 200 17.24 10.54 -14.37
N THR A 201 16.21 11.08 -14.95
CA THR A 201 16.18 12.40 -15.57
C THR A 201 14.87 13.06 -15.20
N HIS A 202 14.95 14.26 -14.61
CA HIS A 202 13.82 14.94 -13.99
C HIS A 202 13.17 15.90 -14.96
N SER A 203 11.87 15.77 -15.17
CA SER A 203 11.08 16.63 -16.03
C SER A 203 9.89 17.20 -15.27
N LEU A 204 9.59 18.48 -15.48
CA LEU A 204 8.36 19.14 -15.01
C LEU A 204 7.30 19.26 -16.10
N ALA A 205 7.55 18.73 -17.30
CA ALA A 205 6.62 18.79 -18.40
C ALA A 205 6.82 17.67 -19.40
N PHE A 206 5.77 17.36 -20.12
CA PHE A 206 5.78 16.55 -21.32
C PHE A 206 4.70 17.03 -22.30
N TYR A 207 4.73 16.51 -23.52
CA TYR A 207 3.68 16.76 -24.51
C TYR A 207 2.85 15.49 -24.71
N ALA A 208 1.55 15.63 -24.52
CA ALA A 208 0.54 14.65 -24.87
C ALA A 208 0.14 14.81 -26.35
N HIS A 209 -0.45 13.78 -26.95
CA HIS A 209 -1.19 13.98 -28.19
C HIS A 209 -2.40 14.89 -27.90
N LYS A 210 -2.58 15.94 -28.75
CA LYS A 210 -3.61 16.96 -28.48
C LYS A 210 -5.03 16.41 -28.44
N SER A 211 -5.29 15.33 -29.18
CA SER A 211 -6.56 14.60 -29.17
C SER A 211 -6.88 13.93 -27.84
N ASP A 212 -5.86 13.66 -27.04
CA ASP A 212 -5.96 12.87 -25.81
C ASP A 212 -6.23 13.75 -24.57
N ILE A 213 -6.21 15.07 -24.75
CA ILE A 213 -6.40 16.02 -23.66
C ILE A 213 -7.86 16.44 -23.59
N PRO A 214 -8.61 16.07 -22.54
CA PRO A 214 -9.95 16.58 -22.28
C PRO A 214 -10.00 18.10 -22.12
N ASP A 215 -11.19 18.67 -22.22
CA ASP A 215 -11.43 20.09 -21.90
C ASP A 215 -11.62 20.24 -20.37
N PHE A 216 -10.54 20.07 -19.63
CA PHE A 216 -10.57 20.12 -18.17
C PHE A 216 -11.18 21.43 -17.66
N ALA A 217 -12.26 21.34 -16.87
CA ALA A 217 -12.84 22.50 -16.17
C ALA A 217 -11.86 23.07 -15.14
N ASN A 218 -11.15 22.17 -14.45
CA ASN A 218 -10.14 22.54 -13.46
C ASN A 218 -8.87 21.67 -13.61
N PRO A 219 -7.91 22.06 -14.48
CA PRO A 219 -6.70 21.27 -14.69
C PRO A 219 -5.87 21.00 -13.41
N LYS A 220 -5.96 21.90 -12.41
CA LYS A 220 -5.19 21.76 -11.17
C LYS A 220 -5.69 20.64 -10.28
N ASP A 221 -6.91 20.15 -10.46
CA ASP A 221 -7.42 18.99 -9.73
C ASP A 221 -6.90 17.67 -10.32
N VAL A 222 -6.43 17.72 -11.57
CA VAL A 222 -6.01 16.54 -12.32
C VAL A 222 -4.62 16.10 -11.89
N GLU A 223 -4.43 14.81 -11.83
CA GLU A 223 -3.14 14.17 -11.63
C GLU A 223 -2.82 13.29 -12.83
N VAL A 224 -1.56 13.26 -13.24
CA VAL A 224 -1.06 12.30 -14.24
C VAL A 224 -0.40 11.16 -13.51
N LYS A 225 -0.81 9.93 -13.81
CA LYS A 225 -0.09 8.73 -13.39
C LYS A 225 0.65 8.17 -14.59
N VAL A 226 1.99 8.21 -14.54
CA VAL A 226 2.88 7.72 -15.60
C VAL A 226 3.40 6.35 -15.21
N MET A 227 3.34 5.40 -16.16
CA MET A 227 3.93 4.06 -16.00
C MET A 227 5.29 4.04 -16.71
N HIS A 228 6.33 3.77 -15.95
CA HIS A 228 7.65 3.50 -16.46
C HIS A 228 7.86 1.99 -16.61
N PHE A 229 9.09 1.60 -16.79
CA PHE A 229 9.48 0.22 -16.98
C PHE A 229 9.12 -0.71 -15.78
N TRP A 230 9.56 -0.34 -14.58
CA TRP A 230 9.36 -1.10 -13.34
C TRP A 230 8.80 -0.26 -12.19
N CYS A 231 8.37 0.95 -12.44
CA CYS A 231 7.74 1.82 -11.44
C CYS A 231 6.74 2.78 -12.08
N ASP A 232 5.92 3.38 -11.26
CA ASP A 232 4.95 4.39 -11.63
C ASP A 232 5.19 5.70 -10.87
N GLU A 233 4.65 6.79 -11.41
CA GLU A 233 4.72 8.13 -10.80
C GLU A 233 3.37 8.82 -10.79
N HIS A 234 3.10 9.54 -9.72
CA HIS A 234 1.95 10.43 -9.58
C HIS A 234 2.42 11.88 -9.70
N LEU A 235 1.98 12.58 -10.74
CA LEU A 235 2.41 13.93 -11.10
C LEU A 235 1.21 14.87 -11.14
N PRO A 236 0.96 15.69 -10.09
CA PRO A 236 -0.13 16.66 -10.09
C PRO A 236 0.07 17.71 -11.18
N VAL A 237 -1.00 18.01 -11.90
CA VAL A 237 -0.95 18.97 -13.01
C VAL A 237 -0.89 20.41 -12.47
N TYR A 238 0.06 21.17 -12.99
CA TYR A 238 0.15 22.61 -12.77
C TYR A 238 -0.62 23.40 -13.84
N SER A 239 -0.39 23.05 -15.12
CA SER A 239 -1.05 23.71 -16.25
C SER A 239 -1.14 22.78 -17.46
N VAL A 240 -2.11 23.06 -18.32
CA VAL A 240 -2.32 22.36 -19.59
C VAL A 240 -2.46 23.39 -20.71
N ASP A 241 -1.62 23.28 -21.73
CA ASP A 241 -1.78 24.00 -22.99
C ASP A 241 -2.23 23.03 -24.09
N LYS A 242 -3.52 22.95 -24.31
CA LYS A 242 -4.14 22.09 -25.33
C LYS A 242 -3.70 22.46 -26.78
N THR A 243 -3.29 23.71 -27.00
CA THR A 243 -2.85 24.17 -28.35
C THR A 243 -1.55 23.51 -28.76
N THR A 244 -0.63 23.37 -27.82
CA THR A 244 0.66 22.71 -28.03
C THR A 244 0.64 21.23 -27.64
N GLY A 245 -0.25 20.82 -26.73
CA GLY A 245 -0.27 19.50 -26.09
C GLY A 245 0.56 19.46 -24.82
N ARG A 246 1.11 20.60 -24.36
CA ARG A 246 2.02 20.66 -23.21
C ARG A 246 1.25 20.51 -21.90
N ILE A 247 1.73 19.60 -21.06
CA ILE A 247 1.28 19.38 -19.70
C ILE A 247 2.45 19.70 -18.77
N GLU A 248 2.27 20.61 -17.84
CA GLU A 248 3.21 20.92 -16.78
C GLU A 248 2.72 20.36 -15.45
N THR A 249 3.65 19.88 -14.63
CA THR A 249 3.37 19.26 -13.33
C THR A 249 3.97 20.08 -12.19
N THR A 250 3.41 19.95 -10.98
CA THR A 250 3.92 20.61 -9.77
C THR A 250 5.09 19.84 -9.14
N ILE A 251 5.19 18.55 -9.45
CA ILE A 251 6.24 17.64 -8.99
C ILE A 251 7.04 17.19 -10.21
N ALA A 252 8.35 17.18 -10.10
CA ALA A 252 9.20 16.66 -11.15
C ALA A 252 9.16 15.13 -11.21
N SER A 253 9.21 14.56 -12.41
CA SER A 253 9.42 13.12 -12.53
C SER A 253 10.75 12.72 -11.89
N ALA A 254 10.79 11.63 -11.18
CA ALA A 254 12.03 11.03 -10.68
C ALA A 254 12.69 10.16 -11.75
N MET A 255 11.86 9.52 -12.58
CA MET A 255 12.30 8.71 -13.71
C MET A 255 12.27 9.50 -15.01
N ARG A 256 13.09 9.05 -15.96
CA ARG A 256 13.13 9.63 -17.29
C ARG A 256 11.84 9.32 -18.05
N LEU A 257 11.13 10.36 -18.42
CA LEU A 257 10.00 10.25 -19.37
C LEU A 257 10.50 9.89 -20.76
N ARG A 258 9.79 8.99 -21.45
CA ARG A 258 10.11 8.54 -22.80
C ARG A 258 8.93 8.73 -23.74
N VAL A 259 9.20 8.80 -25.02
CA VAL A 259 8.16 8.68 -26.03
C VAL A 259 7.50 7.32 -25.86
N ASP A 260 6.19 7.30 -25.98
CA ASP A 260 5.34 6.11 -25.83
C ASP A 260 5.23 5.54 -24.39
N ASP A 261 5.80 6.20 -23.36
CA ASP A 261 5.47 5.85 -21.98
C ASP A 261 3.95 5.96 -21.77
N ASN A 262 3.41 4.99 -21.07
CA ASN A 262 1.99 4.91 -20.73
C ASN A 262 1.63 5.92 -19.64
N TYR A 263 0.47 6.55 -19.74
CA TYR A 263 -0.06 7.36 -18.65
C TYR A 263 -1.60 7.38 -18.64
N ILE A 264 -2.16 7.78 -17.52
CA ILE A 264 -3.58 8.11 -17.36
C ILE A 264 -3.72 9.44 -16.61
N PHE A 265 -4.91 10.03 -16.72
CA PHE A 265 -5.30 11.13 -15.84
C PHE A 265 -6.23 10.61 -14.74
N GLU A 266 -6.02 11.07 -13.52
CA GLU A 266 -6.85 10.79 -12.34
C GLU A 266 -7.50 12.06 -11.82
N ASN A 267 -8.61 11.92 -11.11
CA ASN A 267 -9.44 13.01 -10.59
C ASN A 267 -9.92 13.96 -11.70
N VAL A 268 -10.55 13.39 -12.72
CA VAL A 268 -11.03 14.11 -13.93
C VAL A 268 -12.54 14.28 -13.87
N LYS A 269 -13.03 15.50 -13.71
CA LYS A 269 -14.48 15.81 -13.64
C LYS A 269 -15.22 15.33 -14.88
N GLU A 270 -14.65 15.59 -16.07
CA GLU A 270 -15.22 15.24 -17.37
C GLU A 270 -15.31 13.72 -17.62
N ALA A 271 -14.55 12.94 -16.84
CA ALA A 271 -14.57 11.48 -16.91
C ALA A 271 -15.48 10.82 -15.88
N LEU A 272 -16.04 11.57 -14.92
CA LEU A 272 -16.91 11.03 -13.88
C LEU A 272 -18.17 10.44 -14.49
N SER A 273 -18.36 9.11 -14.43
CA SER A 273 -19.44 8.43 -15.17
C SER A 273 -19.89 7.08 -14.64
N LEU A 274 -19.03 6.33 -13.92
CA LEU A 274 -19.33 4.96 -13.50
C LEU A 274 -19.75 4.91 -12.02
N PRO A 275 -20.69 4.03 -11.63
CA PRO A 275 -21.05 3.82 -10.23
C PRO A 275 -19.82 3.53 -9.35
N GLY A 276 -19.75 4.16 -8.19
CA GLY A 276 -18.62 4.06 -7.27
C GLY A 276 -17.45 5.01 -7.58
N GLU A 277 -17.49 5.73 -8.71
CA GLU A 277 -16.48 6.75 -9.00
C GLU A 277 -16.74 8.05 -8.23
N TRP A 278 -15.65 8.75 -7.93
CA TRP A 278 -15.70 10.05 -7.29
C TRP A 278 -14.71 11.05 -7.89
N TYR A 279 -15.02 12.33 -7.72
CA TYR A 279 -14.20 13.46 -8.11
C TYR A 279 -14.19 14.50 -6.99
N LEU A 280 -13.01 14.98 -6.63
CA LEU A 280 -12.83 16.04 -5.65
C LEU A 280 -12.52 17.36 -6.38
N ASP A 281 -13.46 18.31 -6.31
CA ASP A 281 -13.28 19.70 -6.76
C ASP A 281 -12.63 20.49 -5.62
N ARG A 282 -11.32 20.73 -5.73
CA ARG A 282 -10.57 21.44 -4.71
C ARG A 282 -10.83 22.94 -4.69
N SER A 283 -11.28 23.48 -5.81
CA SER A 283 -11.57 24.92 -5.92
C SER A 283 -12.93 25.29 -5.33
N GLU A 284 -13.88 24.39 -5.41
CA GLU A 284 -15.23 24.56 -4.85
C GLU A 284 -15.41 23.84 -3.50
N GLU A 285 -14.41 23.10 -3.03
CA GLU A 285 -14.45 22.28 -1.81
C GLU A 285 -15.64 21.32 -1.82
N LYS A 286 -15.81 20.61 -2.95
CA LYS A 286 -16.93 19.68 -3.18
C LYS A 286 -16.48 18.28 -3.56
N LEU A 287 -17.11 17.31 -2.94
CA LEU A 287 -16.98 15.90 -3.32
C LEU A 287 -18.17 15.51 -4.19
N TYR A 288 -17.92 15.00 -5.39
CA TYR A 288 -18.90 14.40 -6.28
C TYR A 288 -18.71 12.89 -6.29
N TYR A 289 -19.81 12.17 -6.18
CA TYR A 289 -19.86 10.71 -6.15
C TYR A 289 -20.95 10.19 -7.08
N VAL A 290 -20.65 9.22 -7.92
CA VAL A 290 -21.67 8.52 -8.73
C VAL A 290 -22.22 7.35 -7.90
N PRO A 291 -23.53 7.39 -7.55
CA PRO A 291 -24.09 6.42 -6.63
C PRO A 291 -24.09 5.00 -7.20
N GLU A 292 -23.87 4.02 -6.34
CA GLU A 292 -24.08 2.61 -6.61
C GLU A 292 -25.55 2.22 -6.46
N GLU A 293 -25.91 1.00 -6.86
CA GLU A 293 -27.28 0.49 -6.72
C GLU A 293 -27.70 0.47 -5.23
N GLY A 294 -28.84 1.07 -4.92
CA GLY A 294 -29.37 1.17 -3.56
C GLY A 294 -28.99 2.44 -2.81
N ASP A 295 -28.08 3.26 -3.35
CA ASP A 295 -27.71 4.53 -2.74
C ASP A 295 -28.82 5.59 -2.89
N THR A 296 -29.04 6.33 -1.82
CA THR A 296 -29.81 7.58 -1.79
C THR A 296 -28.99 8.67 -1.12
N PRO A 297 -29.28 9.96 -1.35
CA PRO A 297 -28.55 11.03 -0.66
C PRO A 297 -28.55 10.88 0.86
N GLU A 298 -29.65 10.36 1.42
CA GLU A 298 -29.84 10.25 2.86
C GLU A 298 -29.10 9.07 3.49
N ASN A 299 -28.87 7.97 2.73
CA ASN A 299 -28.20 6.77 3.24
C ASN A 299 -26.73 6.67 2.81
N THR A 300 -26.27 7.55 1.92
CA THR A 300 -24.88 7.54 1.47
C THR A 300 -23.95 8.09 2.55
N VAL A 301 -23.07 7.22 3.03
CA VAL A 301 -22.00 7.54 3.96
C VAL A 301 -20.69 7.08 3.35
N LEU A 302 -19.76 8.00 3.17
CA LEU A 302 -18.42 7.73 2.65
C LEU A 302 -17.39 8.04 3.73
N TYR A 303 -16.19 7.46 3.60
CA TYR A 303 -15.10 7.64 4.55
C TYR A 303 -13.86 8.14 3.82
N ALA A 304 -13.41 9.36 4.12
CA ALA A 304 -12.20 9.94 3.55
C ALA A 304 -10.98 9.54 4.36
N GLY A 305 -10.00 8.92 3.71
CA GLY A 305 -8.70 8.64 4.32
C GLY A 305 -7.93 9.93 4.54
N VAL A 306 -7.91 10.41 5.77
CA VAL A 306 -7.27 11.68 6.16
C VAL A 306 -5.97 11.45 6.93
N ASN A 307 -5.85 10.33 7.65
CA ASN A 307 -4.63 9.98 8.34
C ASN A 307 -3.86 8.91 7.58
N GLU A 308 -2.59 9.16 7.35
CA GLU A 308 -1.68 8.26 6.65
C GLU A 308 -1.16 7.15 7.56
N LYS A 309 -1.11 7.41 8.87
CA LYS A 309 -0.54 6.54 9.89
C LYS A 309 -1.52 6.29 11.01
N ILE A 310 -1.52 5.05 11.48
CA ILE A 310 -2.32 4.62 12.62
C ILE A 310 -1.44 4.43 13.86
N LEU A 311 -0.26 3.81 13.69
CA LEU A 311 0.55 3.34 14.81
C LEU A 311 2.05 3.51 14.55
N ASN A 312 2.77 4.04 15.54
CA ASN A 312 4.23 4.01 15.62
C ASN A 312 4.68 3.30 16.90
N VAL A 313 5.59 2.35 16.77
CA VAL A 313 6.28 1.72 17.91
C VAL A 313 7.77 1.98 17.76
N ILE A 314 8.32 2.90 18.56
CA ILE A 314 9.73 3.31 18.49
C ILE A 314 10.39 3.03 19.84
N ASN A 315 11.40 2.14 19.86
CA ASN A 315 12.05 1.65 21.08
C ASN A 315 11.08 0.94 22.05
N GLY A 316 9.97 0.36 21.54
CA GLY A 316 9.02 -0.43 22.33
C GLY A 316 9.52 -1.85 22.56
N GLU A 317 8.95 -2.53 23.58
CA GLU A 317 9.28 -3.93 23.88
C GLU A 317 8.07 -4.67 24.46
N GLY A 318 7.81 -5.89 23.97
CA GLY A 318 6.77 -6.76 24.50
C GLY A 318 5.36 -6.22 24.34
N ILE A 319 5.01 -5.72 23.17
CA ILE A 319 3.69 -5.19 22.84
C ILE A 319 3.06 -6.07 21.77
N ASN A 320 1.86 -6.56 22.04
CA ASN A 320 1.16 -7.46 21.14
C ASN A 320 -0.17 -6.84 20.70
N PHE A 321 -0.51 -7.02 19.42
CA PHE A 321 -1.81 -6.67 18.85
C PHE A 321 -2.49 -7.94 18.37
N GLN A 322 -3.76 -8.14 18.77
CA GLN A 322 -4.48 -9.36 18.42
C GLN A 322 -5.94 -9.10 18.05
N GLY A 323 -6.37 -9.61 16.90
CA GLY A 323 -7.77 -9.54 16.45
C GLY A 323 -8.27 -8.11 16.23
N ILE A 324 -7.41 -7.19 15.83
CA ILE A 324 -7.74 -5.79 15.54
C ILE A 324 -7.63 -5.56 14.04
N ASP A 325 -8.63 -4.89 13.47
CA ASP A 325 -8.64 -4.44 12.09
C ASP A 325 -8.06 -3.02 12.01
N PHE A 326 -6.98 -2.84 11.25
CA PHE A 326 -6.39 -1.54 10.93
C PHE A 326 -6.86 -1.15 9.53
N ILE A 327 -7.62 -0.06 9.40
CA ILE A 327 -8.36 0.20 8.15
C ILE A 327 -8.31 1.67 7.69
N ASN A 328 -8.55 1.84 6.37
CA ASN A 328 -8.95 3.10 5.76
C ASN A 328 -8.00 4.28 6.00
N THR A 329 -6.75 4.19 5.54
CA THR A 329 -5.81 5.31 5.65
C THR A 329 -5.77 6.19 4.40
N GLY A 330 -5.32 7.41 4.56
CA GLY A 330 -4.98 8.31 3.47
C GLY A 330 -3.56 8.15 2.96
N TRP A 331 -3.20 8.95 1.95
CA TRP A 331 -1.85 9.10 1.44
C TRP A 331 -1.64 10.50 0.87
N ASP A 332 -0.38 10.94 0.85
CA ASP A 332 0.09 12.11 0.14
C ASP A 332 1.28 11.76 -0.75
N TYR A 333 1.74 12.70 -1.56
CA TYR A 333 2.94 12.51 -2.36
C TYR A 333 4.16 12.32 -1.47
N VAL A 334 4.92 11.29 -1.78
CA VAL A 334 6.15 11.01 -1.04
C VAL A 334 7.26 11.94 -1.54
N ASP A 335 7.92 12.63 -0.61
CA ASP A 335 9.08 13.45 -0.95
C ASP A 335 10.23 12.55 -1.42
N GLY A 336 10.51 12.59 -2.72
CA GLY A 336 11.63 11.86 -3.32
C GLY A 336 12.96 12.44 -2.84
N LYS A 337 13.58 11.81 -1.84
CA LYS A 337 14.88 12.22 -1.30
C LYS A 337 16.07 11.89 -2.21
N HIS A 338 15.84 11.09 -3.28
CA HIS A 338 16.93 10.47 -4.03
C HIS A 338 17.56 11.29 -5.14
N THR A 339 16.99 12.38 -5.53
CA THR A 339 17.43 13.01 -6.78
C THR A 339 18.48 14.11 -6.61
N GLY A 340 18.59 14.73 -5.46
CA GLY A 340 19.69 15.64 -5.11
C GLY A 340 20.02 16.78 -6.08
N ILE A 341 19.26 16.93 -7.19
CA ILE A 341 19.46 18.00 -8.17
C ILE A 341 18.28 18.95 -8.10
N PRO A 342 18.47 20.13 -7.51
CA PRO A 342 17.43 21.16 -7.54
C PRO A 342 17.26 21.67 -8.98
N PHE A 343 16.01 21.90 -9.38
CA PHE A 343 15.74 22.72 -10.55
C PHE A 343 16.38 24.11 -10.42
N PRO A 344 16.73 24.78 -11.53
CA PRO A 344 17.32 26.11 -11.47
C PRO A 344 16.49 27.05 -10.62
N GLU A 345 17.11 27.86 -9.77
CA GLU A 345 16.43 28.86 -8.92
C GLU A 345 15.53 29.84 -9.70
N THR A 346 15.74 29.92 -11.02
CA THR A 346 14.93 30.70 -11.94
C THR A 346 13.61 30.04 -12.33
N HIS A 347 13.43 28.74 -12.02
CA HIS A 347 12.18 28.06 -12.33
C HIS A 347 11.06 28.55 -11.42
N PRO A 348 9.85 28.86 -11.96
CA PRO A 348 8.74 29.41 -11.16
C PRO A 348 8.34 28.55 -9.96
N LEU A 349 8.51 27.23 -10.06
CA LEU A 349 8.15 26.24 -9.05
C LEU A 349 9.32 25.86 -8.12
N TYR A 350 10.51 26.44 -8.32
CA TYR A 350 11.74 26.08 -7.59
C TYR A 350 11.58 25.97 -6.06
N LYS A 351 10.82 26.85 -5.46
CA LYS A 351 10.63 26.88 -3.98
C LYS A 351 9.70 25.79 -3.45
N ASN A 352 8.91 25.19 -4.33
CA ASN A 352 7.86 24.21 -3.98
C ASN A 352 8.04 22.88 -4.69
N ILE A 353 9.20 22.64 -5.30
CA ILE A 353 9.43 21.39 -6.03
C ILE A 353 9.59 20.26 -5.02
N LYS A 354 8.57 19.43 -4.94
CA LYS A 354 8.69 18.06 -4.46
C LYS A 354 9.22 17.21 -5.61
N TYR A 355 10.17 16.35 -5.35
CA TYR A 355 10.68 15.43 -6.34
C TYR A 355 9.83 14.16 -6.32
N GLY A 356 9.33 13.76 -7.46
CA GLY A 356 8.56 12.59 -7.84
C GLY A 356 8.11 11.61 -6.79
N THR A 357 6.92 11.12 -6.98
CA THR A 357 6.34 10.06 -6.16
C THR A 357 6.86 8.67 -6.52
N ALA A 358 7.74 8.58 -7.51
CA ALA A 358 8.31 7.30 -7.89
C ALA A 358 9.45 6.93 -6.96
N HIS A 359 9.33 5.79 -6.38
CA HIS A 359 10.46 5.09 -5.82
C HIS A 359 11.00 4.19 -6.91
N PRO A 360 12.25 4.38 -7.33
CA PRO A 360 12.80 3.68 -8.49
C PRO A 360 12.82 2.17 -8.33
N GLN A 361 12.52 1.65 -7.12
CA GLN A 361 12.43 0.22 -6.88
C GLN A 361 11.50 -0.09 -5.71
N ALA A 362 10.53 -1.01 -5.94
CA ALA A 362 9.79 -1.72 -4.90
C ALA A 362 9.02 -0.81 -3.90
N ALA A 363 8.63 0.38 -4.27
CA ALA A 363 8.01 1.38 -3.38
C ALA A 363 8.78 1.54 -2.05
N PHE A 364 10.11 1.47 -2.10
CA PHE A 364 11.01 1.37 -0.95
C PHE A 364 10.88 2.52 0.06
N GLU A 365 10.67 3.75 -0.39
CA GLU A 365 10.57 4.92 0.49
C GLU A 365 9.14 5.30 0.87
N VAL A 366 8.16 4.56 0.38
CA VAL A 366 6.77 4.82 0.76
C VAL A 366 6.61 4.57 2.26
N PRO A 367 6.04 5.55 3.01
CA PRO A 367 5.81 5.40 4.44
C PRO A 367 4.93 4.19 4.78
N ALA A 368 4.82 3.87 6.06
CA ALA A 368 3.95 2.81 6.55
C ALA A 368 2.85 3.36 7.46
N ALA A 369 1.66 2.78 7.36
CA ALA A 369 0.56 3.07 8.29
C ALA A 369 0.88 2.58 9.70
N ILE A 370 1.60 1.46 9.81
CA ILE A 370 2.12 0.93 11.07
C ILE A 370 3.63 0.77 10.93
N ASN A 371 4.38 1.46 11.78
CA ASN A 371 5.84 1.43 11.80
C ASN A 371 6.35 0.88 13.13
N VAL A 372 7.28 -0.07 13.06
CA VAL A 372 7.97 -0.67 14.22
C VAL A 372 9.46 -0.45 14.04
N GLU A 373 10.05 0.44 14.80
CA GLU A 373 11.46 0.83 14.67
C GLU A 373 12.21 0.63 15.98
N ALA A 374 13.44 0.11 15.93
CA ALA A 374 14.32 -0.09 17.08
C ALA A 374 13.61 -0.79 18.27
N SER A 375 12.70 -1.69 17.97
CA SER A 375 11.78 -2.29 18.93
C SER A 375 11.94 -3.80 18.98
N LYS A 376 11.49 -4.41 20.07
CA LYS A 376 11.67 -5.84 20.32
C LYS A 376 10.37 -6.50 20.78
N GLU A 377 10.13 -7.73 20.28
CA GLU A 377 8.94 -8.51 20.67
C GLU A 377 7.63 -7.74 20.44
N ILE A 378 7.49 -7.17 19.25
CA ILE A 378 6.27 -6.53 18.78
C ILE A 378 5.55 -7.49 17.85
N ASN A 379 4.38 -7.98 18.24
CA ASN A 379 3.71 -9.07 17.55
C ASN A 379 2.31 -8.67 17.08
N PHE A 380 1.92 -9.19 15.91
CA PHE A 380 0.58 -9.05 15.34
C PHE A 380 0.01 -10.45 15.10
N THR A 381 -1.12 -10.76 15.69
CA THR A 381 -1.78 -12.07 15.56
C THR A 381 -3.25 -11.89 15.22
N ASP A 382 -3.75 -12.62 14.23
CA ASP A 382 -5.15 -12.54 13.78
C ASP A 382 -5.63 -11.10 13.49
N CYS A 383 -4.72 -10.22 13.06
CA CYS A 383 -5.02 -8.84 12.70
C CYS A 383 -5.37 -8.73 11.22
N ARG A 384 -6.17 -7.73 10.88
CA ARG A 384 -6.52 -7.41 9.51
C ARG A 384 -6.03 -6.01 9.16
N PHE A 385 -5.39 -5.89 8.00
CA PHE A 385 -4.94 -4.62 7.41
C PHE A 385 -5.70 -4.46 6.09
N GLU A 386 -6.62 -3.51 6.03
CA GLU A 386 -7.48 -3.36 4.85
C GLU A 386 -7.63 -1.89 4.44
N ASN A 387 -7.61 -1.66 3.12
CA ASN A 387 -7.71 -0.30 2.59
C ASN A 387 -6.62 0.64 3.13
N ILE A 388 -5.41 0.15 3.26
CA ILE A 388 -4.26 0.94 3.70
C ILE A 388 -3.59 1.56 2.48
N SER A 389 -3.49 2.86 2.43
CA SER A 389 -3.01 3.58 1.23
C SER A 389 -1.49 3.59 1.05
N TYR A 390 -0.72 3.40 2.10
CA TYR A 390 0.73 3.24 2.07
C TYR A 390 1.16 1.77 2.26
N THR A 391 2.40 1.53 2.68
CA THR A 391 2.84 0.23 3.22
C THR A 391 2.02 -0.08 4.48
N ALA A 392 1.47 -1.28 4.58
CA ALA A 392 0.60 -1.56 5.72
C ALA A 392 1.40 -1.71 7.02
N LEU A 393 2.44 -2.55 7.02
CA LEU A 393 3.25 -2.82 8.20
C LEU A 393 4.74 -2.78 7.85
N LYS A 394 5.52 -1.99 8.58
CA LYS A 394 6.98 -1.91 8.42
C LYS A 394 7.70 -2.22 9.71
N PHE A 395 8.69 -3.11 9.63
CA PHE A 395 9.72 -3.33 10.64
C PHE A 395 11.00 -2.63 10.17
N ASP A 396 11.40 -1.57 10.86
CA ASP A 396 12.52 -0.71 10.47
C ASP A 396 13.67 -0.81 11.47
N LYS A 397 14.83 -0.45 11.03
CA LYS A 397 16.13 -0.35 11.72
C LYS A 397 16.14 -0.86 13.17
N ALA A 398 16.82 -1.98 13.40
CA ALA A 398 16.96 -2.62 14.69
C ALA A 398 15.66 -3.15 15.32
N ALA A 399 14.61 -3.40 14.53
CA ALA A 399 13.49 -4.23 14.97
C ALA A 399 13.95 -5.69 15.12
N THR A 400 13.62 -6.35 16.23
CA THR A 400 14.08 -7.71 16.51
C THR A 400 13.02 -8.57 17.19
N ASP A 401 13.07 -9.88 16.93
CA ASP A 401 12.24 -10.87 17.61
C ASP A 401 10.72 -10.57 17.49
N CYS A 402 10.25 -10.22 16.30
CA CYS A 402 8.87 -9.86 16.03
C CYS A 402 8.17 -10.91 15.16
N ASP A 403 6.90 -11.20 15.46
CA ASP A 403 6.10 -12.16 14.71
C ASP A 403 4.84 -11.51 14.13
N VAL A 404 4.52 -11.87 12.87
CA VAL A 404 3.23 -11.58 12.23
C VAL A 404 2.62 -12.93 11.85
N THR A 405 1.53 -13.29 12.51
CA THR A 405 0.95 -14.64 12.37
C THR A 405 -0.54 -14.58 12.11
N SER A 406 -1.00 -15.34 11.15
CA SER A 406 -2.43 -15.48 10.78
C SER A 406 -3.10 -14.13 10.47
N CYS A 407 -2.35 -13.18 9.93
CA CYS A 407 -2.86 -11.84 9.58
C CYS A 407 -3.33 -11.79 8.12
N MET A 408 -4.29 -10.89 7.87
CA MET A 408 -4.80 -10.61 6.54
C MET A 408 -4.37 -9.21 6.09
N PHE A 409 -3.86 -9.10 4.86
CA PHE A 409 -3.53 -7.84 4.20
C PHE A 409 -4.31 -7.79 2.89
N ASN A 410 -5.23 -6.85 2.77
CA ASN A 410 -6.10 -6.74 1.61
C ASN A 410 -6.26 -5.29 1.16
N ASN A 411 -6.18 -5.08 -0.14
CA ASN A 411 -6.33 -3.77 -0.76
C ASN A 411 -5.33 -2.74 -0.19
N ILE A 412 -4.04 -3.02 -0.38
CA ILE A 412 -2.93 -2.22 0.13
C ILE A 412 -2.35 -1.35 -0.99
N GLY A 413 -2.19 -0.06 -0.73
CA GLY A 413 -1.71 0.91 -1.71
C GLY A 413 -0.26 0.74 -2.10
N ALA A 414 0.60 0.32 -1.17
CA ALA A 414 2.01 0.03 -1.41
C ALA A 414 2.37 -1.40 -0.97
N ASN A 415 3.50 -1.61 -0.27
CA ASN A 415 3.90 -2.93 0.20
C ASN A 415 2.96 -3.44 1.31
N ALA A 416 2.60 -4.72 1.30
CA ALA A 416 1.83 -5.23 2.43
C ALA A 416 2.71 -5.31 3.69
N ILE A 417 3.89 -5.89 3.59
CA ILE A 417 4.86 -5.95 4.68
C ILE A 417 6.23 -5.53 4.18
N PHE A 418 6.90 -4.67 4.94
CA PHE A 418 8.26 -4.26 4.66
C PHE A 418 9.18 -4.49 5.86
N ILE A 419 10.20 -5.33 5.70
CA ILE A 419 11.26 -5.59 6.69
C ILE A 419 12.52 -4.86 6.21
N HIS A 420 12.93 -3.81 6.91
CA HIS A 420 14.07 -2.97 6.54
C HIS A 420 15.11 -2.91 7.65
N GLY A 421 16.35 -3.10 7.29
CA GLY A 421 17.49 -2.94 8.20
C GLY A 421 18.54 -1.97 7.65
N ASP A 422 19.74 -2.12 8.13
CA ASP A 422 20.90 -1.32 7.74
C ASP A 422 22.01 -2.19 7.08
N PHE A 423 23.02 -1.54 6.52
CA PHE A 423 24.15 -2.20 5.87
C PHE A 423 25.16 -2.82 6.85
N VAL A 424 24.85 -2.94 8.13
CA VAL A 424 25.72 -3.58 9.13
C VAL A 424 25.63 -5.10 9.00
N VAL A 425 26.72 -5.81 9.18
CA VAL A 425 26.76 -7.28 9.13
C VAL A 425 27.12 -7.85 10.50
N PRO A 426 26.27 -8.67 11.15
CA PRO A 426 24.89 -8.97 10.75
C PRO A 426 23.99 -7.73 10.85
N ALA A 427 22.93 -7.70 10.05
CA ALA A 427 21.97 -6.60 10.10
C ALA A 427 21.36 -6.43 11.50
N SER A 428 21.09 -5.19 11.88
CA SER A 428 20.45 -4.88 13.19
C SER A 428 19.00 -5.35 13.25
N THR A 429 18.30 -5.34 12.11
CA THR A 429 16.94 -5.90 11.99
C THR A 429 17.04 -7.40 11.77
N GLN A 430 16.46 -8.20 12.67
CA GLN A 430 16.62 -9.65 12.63
C GLN A 430 15.53 -10.40 13.36
N ARG A 431 15.35 -11.67 12.98
CA ARG A 431 14.32 -12.56 13.54
C ARG A 431 12.92 -11.96 13.49
N ILE A 432 12.58 -11.46 12.31
CA ILE A 432 11.23 -11.05 11.96
C ILE A 432 10.61 -12.21 11.18
N ASN A 433 9.50 -12.75 11.67
CA ASN A 433 8.87 -13.92 11.10
C ASN A 433 7.47 -13.60 10.63
N ILE A 434 7.19 -13.90 9.36
CA ILE A 434 5.88 -13.71 8.73
C ILE A 434 5.35 -15.09 8.37
N ARG A 435 4.29 -15.52 9.04
CA ARG A 435 3.77 -16.89 8.92
C ARG A 435 2.25 -16.93 8.83
N ASP A 436 1.76 -17.87 8.02
CA ASP A 436 0.33 -18.17 7.90
C ASP A 436 -0.52 -16.93 7.54
N CYS A 437 0.05 -15.96 6.83
CA CYS A 437 -0.62 -14.73 6.44
C CYS A 437 -1.24 -14.85 5.05
N HIS A 438 -2.36 -14.11 4.84
CA HIS A 438 -3.01 -13.96 3.55
C HIS A 438 -2.80 -12.52 3.06
N ILE A 439 -2.14 -12.36 1.90
CA ILE A 439 -1.74 -11.07 1.33
C ILE A 439 -2.32 -10.97 -0.08
N SER A 440 -3.24 -10.02 -0.29
CA SER A 440 -3.92 -9.87 -1.57
C SER A 440 -4.12 -8.40 -1.94
N PHE A 441 -4.20 -8.13 -3.26
CA PHE A 441 -4.49 -6.79 -3.79
C PHE A 441 -3.55 -5.70 -3.24
N TYR A 442 -2.23 -5.95 -3.23
CA TYR A 442 -1.21 -4.95 -2.89
C TYR A 442 -0.72 -4.18 -4.13
N GLY A 443 -0.06 -3.04 -3.92
CA GLY A 443 0.42 -2.17 -5.00
C GLY A 443 -0.69 -1.40 -5.70
N ARG A 444 -1.80 -1.11 -5.03
CA ARG A 444 -3.00 -0.50 -5.64
C ARG A 444 -2.83 0.98 -5.98
N ILE A 445 -1.93 1.67 -5.30
CA ILE A 445 -1.60 3.09 -5.53
C ILE A 445 -0.20 3.18 -6.12
N PHE A 446 0.80 2.61 -5.45
CA PHE A 446 2.20 2.52 -5.88
C PHE A 446 2.41 1.16 -6.53
N ASN A 447 2.28 1.09 -7.84
CA ASN A 447 2.15 -0.18 -8.55
C ASN A 447 3.42 -1.04 -8.53
N ASN A 448 4.59 -0.48 -8.24
CA ASN A 448 5.85 -1.21 -8.08
C ASN A 448 6.05 -1.83 -6.68
N ALA A 449 5.02 -1.83 -5.85
CA ALA A 449 5.08 -2.37 -4.50
C ALA A 449 5.02 -3.90 -4.46
N ILE A 450 5.53 -4.45 -3.38
CA ILE A 450 5.79 -5.87 -3.16
C ILE A 450 4.83 -6.43 -2.09
N GLY A 451 4.44 -7.70 -2.23
CA GLY A 451 3.69 -8.37 -1.16
C GLY A 451 4.50 -8.39 0.14
N ILE A 452 5.70 -8.98 0.13
CA ILE A 452 6.65 -8.92 1.25
C ILE A 452 8.00 -8.45 0.73
N LEU A 453 8.40 -7.24 1.11
CA LEU A 453 9.72 -6.67 0.82
C LEU A 453 10.64 -6.85 2.03
N LEU A 454 11.82 -7.41 1.84
CA LEU A 454 12.86 -7.57 2.87
C LEU A 454 14.19 -7.03 2.35
N THR A 455 14.77 -6.07 3.06
CA THR A 455 16.06 -5.48 2.73
C THR A 455 16.94 -5.39 3.97
N HIS A 456 18.22 -5.72 3.85
CA HIS A 456 19.20 -5.55 4.94
C HIS A 456 18.76 -6.17 6.29
N ALA A 457 18.22 -7.38 6.27
CA ALA A 457 17.76 -8.08 7.46
C ALA A 457 18.44 -9.44 7.60
N TYR A 458 18.43 -10.00 8.81
CA TYR A 458 19.14 -11.21 9.14
C TYR A 458 18.25 -12.20 9.89
N ASP A 459 18.37 -13.50 9.58
CA ASP A 459 17.71 -14.61 10.28
C ASP A 459 16.18 -14.45 10.37
N CYS A 460 15.53 -14.18 9.22
CA CYS A 460 14.08 -13.98 9.12
C CYS A 460 13.40 -15.16 8.41
N GLU A 461 12.12 -15.38 8.71
CA GLU A 461 11.33 -16.45 8.09
C GLU A 461 10.06 -15.90 7.44
N LEU A 462 9.86 -16.24 6.17
CA LEU A 462 8.67 -15.95 5.36
C LEU A 462 8.07 -17.30 4.96
N MET A 463 7.10 -17.80 5.75
CA MET A 463 6.68 -19.19 5.66
C MET A 463 5.17 -19.35 5.62
N ASN A 464 4.72 -20.29 4.76
CA ASN A 464 3.31 -20.69 4.67
C ASN A 464 2.33 -19.51 4.43
N ASN A 465 2.76 -18.50 3.68
CA ASN A 465 1.93 -17.36 3.34
C ASN A 465 1.25 -17.59 1.97
N GLU A 466 0.02 -17.07 1.83
CA GLU A 466 -0.68 -16.98 0.55
C GLU A 466 -0.59 -15.53 0.05
N ILE A 467 -0.03 -15.32 -1.17
CA ILE A 467 0.25 -14.00 -1.74
C ILE A 467 -0.29 -13.96 -3.16
N HIS A 468 -1.27 -13.10 -3.45
CA HIS A 468 -1.89 -13.08 -4.76
C HIS A 468 -2.53 -11.74 -5.15
N ASP A 469 -2.93 -11.64 -6.43
CA ASP A 469 -3.58 -10.48 -7.03
C ASP A 469 -2.81 -9.15 -6.79
N GLY A 470 -1.49 -9.25 -6.71
CA GLY A 470 -0.60 -8.12 -6.58
C GLY A 470 -0.23 -7.49 -7.92
N TRP A 471 0.08 -6.21 -7.90
CA TRP A 471 0.41 -5.48 -9.13
C TRP A 471 1.86 -5.63 -9.55
N TYR A 472 2.72 -6.13 -8.68
CA TYR A 472 4.14 -6.37 -8.93
C TYR A 472 4.62 -7.68 -8.28
N THR A 473 5.87 -7.74 -7.85
CA THR A 473 6.53 -8.92 -7.27
C THR A 473 5.84 -9.44 -6.00
N GLY A 474 5.76 -10.75 -5.82
CA GLY A 474 5.19 -11.38 -4.62
C GLY A 474 6.08 -11.20 -3.39
N VAL A 475 7.30 -11.69 -3.46
CA VAL A 475 8.31 -11.59 -2.39
C VAL A 475 9.61 -11.06 -2.98
N SER A 476 10.18 -10.01 -2.42
CA SER A 476 11.50 -9.50 -2.81
C SER A 476 12.44 -9.46 -1.62
N VAL A 477 13.64 -10.07 -1.77
CA VAL A 477 14.62 -10.21 -0.70
C VAL A 477 16.01 -9.78 -1.15
N GLY A 478 16.62 -8.89 -0.37
CA GLY A 478 17.91 -8.27 -0.66
C GLY A 478 17.80 -6.90 -1.29
N TRP A 479 18.91 -6.12 -1.26
CA TRP A 479 18.94 -4.74 -1.78
C TRP A 479 20.31 -4.38 -2.37
N ASN A 480 21.07 -5.38 -2.83
CA ASN A 480 22.41 -5.15 -3.37
C ASN A 480 22.50 -5.68 -4.81
N TRP A 481 22.58 -4.76 -5.79
CA TRP A 481 22.77 -5.08 -7.21
C TRP A 481 24.24 -5.41 -7.48
N GLY A 482 24.68 -6.62 -7.11
CA GLY A 482 26.03 -7.09 -7.35
C GLY A 482 26.49 -8.19 -6.41
N TYR A 483 27.80 -8.44 -6.37
CA TYR A 483 28.43 -9.52 -5.62
C TYR A 483 29.26 -9.03 -4.45
N SER A 484 29.06 -7.80 -3.99
CA SER A 484 29.68 -7.30 -2.77
C SER A 484 28.99 -7.85 -1.52
N ASP A 485 29.65 -7.69 -0.36
CA ASP A 485 29.09 -8.10 0.93
C ASP A 485 27.69 -7.49 1.15
N ASN A 486 26.81 -8.30 1.70
CA ASN A 486 25.41 -7.95 1.90
C ASN A 486 25.00 -8.28 3.35
N SER A 487 24.23 -7.40 3.96
CA SER A 487 23.67 -7.63 5.30
C SER A 487 22.46 -8.57 5.31
N THR A 488 21.87 -8.85 4.14
CA THR A 488 20.75 -9.80 4.00
C THR A 488 21.28 -11.23 3.95
N ASN A 489 21.08 -11.98 5.02
CA ASN A 489 21.58 -13.35 5.13
C ASN A 489 20.62 -14.21 5.94
N LYS A 490 20.68 -15.54 5.73
CA LYS A 490 19.96 -16.53 6.52
C LYS A 490 18.44 -16.32 6.50
N ILE A 491 17.89 -16.01 5.34
CA ILE A 491 16.46 -15.83 5.15
C ILE A 491 15.83 -17.15 4.71
N LYS A 492 14.70 -17.51 5.29
CA LYS A 492 13.89 -18.66 4.85
C LYS A 492 12.65 -18.17 4.12
N ILE A 493 12.50 -18.58 2.87
CA ILE A 493 11.32 -18.32 2.03
C ILE A 493 10.76 -19.70 1.67
N CYS A 494 9.86 -20.21 2.51
CA CYS A 494 9.45 -21.61 2.41
C CYS A 494 7.94 -21.78 2.44
N ASP A 495 7.47 -22.74 1.63
CA ASP A 495 6.09 -23.22 1.64
C ASP A 495 5.03 -22.15 1.37
N ASN A 496 5.39 -21.07 0.66
CA ASN A 496 4.47 -20.02 0.29
C ASN A 496 3.73 -20.36 -1.01
N LEU A 497 2.49 -19.91 -1.12
CA LEU A 497 1.67 -19.96 -2.32
C LEU A 497 1.60 -18.55 -2.93
N ILE A 498 2.17 -18.36 -4.14
CA ILE A 498 2.28 -17.05 -4.81
C ILE A 498 1.67 -17.16 -6.20
N TYR A 499 0.63 -16.41 -6.50
CA TYR A 499 -0.06 -16.51 -7.79
C TYR A 499 -0.81 -15.23 -8.21
N ASN A 500 -1.19 -15.16 -9.49
CA ASN A 500 -1.92 -14.03 -10.06
C ASN A 500 -1.26 -12.70 -9.75
N ILE A 501 0.05 -12.57 -9.93
CA ILE A 501 0.80 -11.34 -9.66
C ILE A 501 1.33 -10.75 -10.97
N GLY A 502 1.69 -9.48 -10.93
CA GLY A 502 2.08 -8.73 -12.11
C GLY A 502 0.89 -8.34 -12.98
N ASN A 503 -0.29 -8.23 -12.41
CA ASN A 503 -1.53 -7.84 -13.11
C ASN A 503 -1.62 -6.32 -13.36
N GLY A 504 -0.56 -5.60 -13.02
CA GLY A 504 -0.45 -4.17 -13.25
C GLY A 504 0.08 -3.82 -14.64
N TRP A 505 0.69 -2.67 -14.71
CA TRP A 505 1.15 -2.04 -15.95
C TRP A 505 2.68 -1.98 -16.04
N LEU A 506 3.36 -2.77 -15.24
CA LEU A 506 4.81 -2.78 -15.10
C LEU A 506 5.41 -4.12 -15.55
N SER A 507 6.73 -4.12 -15.73
CA SER A 507 7.54 -5.30 -16.05
C SER A 507 8.73 -5.43 -15.09
N ASP A 508 9.65 -6.38 -15.32
CA ASP A 508 10.80 -6.68 -14.47
C ASP A 508 10.41 -7.13 -13.05
N MET A 509 9.67 -8.21 -12.96
CA MET A 509 9.13 -8.76 -11.72
C MET A 509 9.23 -10.28 -11.65
N GLY A 510 8.88 -10.85 -10.50
CA GLY A 510 8.86 -12.31 -10.32
C GLY A 510 8.02 -12.73 -9.12
N GLY A 511 7.72 -14.02 -9.02
CA GLY A 511 7.09 -14.59 -7.82
C GLY A 511 7.94 -14.34 -6.59
N ILE A 512 9.22 -14.72 -6.69
CA ILE A 512 10.27 -14.45 -5.71
C ILE A 512 11.43 -13.77 -6.44
N TYR A 513 11.85 -12.61 -5.98
CA TYR A 513 12.93 -11.79 -6.53
C TYR A 513 14.04 -11.64 -5.50
N THR A 514 15.29 -11.98 -5.84
CA THR A 514 16.40 -11.93 -4.88
C THR A 514 17.55 -11.09 -5.43
N LEU A 515 18.17 -10.28 -4.56
CA LEU A 515 19.27 -9.38 -4.90
C LEU A 515 20.49 -9.60 -4.00
N GLY A 516 21.65 -9.71 -4.65
CA GLY A 516 22.95 -9.80 -3.97
C GLY A 516 23.29 -11.20 -3.45
N ILE A 517 24.43 -11.27 -2.77
CA ILE A 517 24.91 -12.49 -2.12
C ILE A 517 24.16 -12.67 -0.79
N GLN A 518 23.52 -13.79 -0.61
CA GLN A 518 22.73 -14.07 0.58
C GLN A 518 23.14 -15.45 1.18
N PRO A 519 24.25 -15.54 1.90
CA PRO A 519 24.64 -16.78 2.55
C PRO A 519 23.56 -17.35 3.46
N GLU A 520 23.45 -18.68 3.47
CA GLU A 520 22.50 -19.45 4.28
C GLU A 520 21.00 -19.14 4.00
N THR A 521 20.69 -18.38 2.97
CA THR A 521 19.30 -18.16 2.54
C THR A 521 18.76 -19.42 1.86
N VAL A 522 17.55 -19.81 2.22
CA VAL A 522 16.87 -21.02 1.72
C VAL A 522 15.55 -20.63 1.06
N ILE A 523 15.35 -21.08 -0.17
CA ILE A 523 14.09 -20.97 -0.91
C ILE A 523 13.62 -22.39 -1.21
N ALA A 524 12.53 -22.84 -0.58
CA ALA A 524 12.08 -24.22 -0.70
C ALA A 524 10.57 -24.37 -0.55
N GLY A 525 9.97 -25.35 -1.23
CA GLY A 525 8.56 -25.72 -1.08
C GLY A 525 7.53 -24.69 -1.59
N ASN A 526 7.97 -23.58 -2.18
CA ASN A 526 7.05 -22.56 -2.68
C ASN A 526 6.35 -23.00 -3.97
N ILE A 527 5.08 -22.66 -4.10
CA ILE A 527 4.28 -22.87 -5.32
C ILE A 527 4.04 -21.50 -5.95
N ILE A 528 4.48 -21.32 -7.20
CA ILE A 528 4.40 -20.04 -7.92
C ILE A 528 3.78 -20.29 -9.29
N TYR A 529 2.72 -19.54 -9.65
CA TYR A 529 2.08 -19.61 -10.97
C TYR A 529 1.35 -18.31 -11.32
N ASN A 530 1.01 -18.13 -12.60
CA ASN A 530 0.36 -16.94 -13.14
C ASN A 530 1.10 -15.63 -12.73
N VAL A 531 2.39 -15.59 -13.05
CA VAL A 531 3.20 -14.39 -12.95
C VAL A 531 3.18 -13.70 -14.30
N GLY A 532 2.55 -12.53 -14.37
CA GLY A 532 2.41 -11.75 -15.59
C GLY A 532 3.31 -10.51 -15.61
N CYS A 533 3.35 -9.85 -16.75
CA CYS A 533 3.93 -8.52 -16.92
C CYS A 533 3.17 -7.79 -18.03
N ASP A 534 3.32 -6.47 -18.11
CA ASP A 534 2.85 -5.73 -19.28
C ASP A 534 3.81 -5.96 -20.47
N GLU A 535 3.36 -6.71 -21.47
CA GLU A 535 4.13 -6.94 -22.70
C GLU A 535 4.41 -5.66 -23.51
N SER A 536 3.64 -4.59 -23.28
CA SER A 536 3.84 -3.28 -23.90
C SER A 536 4.92 -2.46 -23.19
N ALA A 537 5.30 -2.80 -21.96
CA ALA A 537 6.37 -2.17 -21.24
C ALA A 537 7.72 -2.70 -21.71
N TYR A 538 8.35 -2.00 -22.60
CA TYR A 538 9.76 -2.10 -22.99
C TYR A 538 10.44 -3.49 -23.00
N GLY A 539 9.83 -4.53 -23.59
CA GLY A 539 10.61 -5.70 -24.10
C GLY A 539 11.30 -6.61 -23.08
N TYR A 540 11.05 -6.45 -21.80
CA TYR A 540 11.50 -7.39 -20.78
C TYR A 540 10.30 -8.10 -20.20
N GLY A 541 10.15 -9.38 -20.56
CA GLY A 541 9.21 -10.27 -19.90
C GLY A 541 9.54 -10.43 -18.40
N GLY A 542 8.54 -10.71 -17.61
CA GLY A 542 8.72 -11.15 -16.24
C GLY A 542 9.27 -12.56 -16.18
#